data_3b769a82a01937e4526dfefa855c7424
#
_entry.id   3b769a82a01937e4526dfefa855c7424
#
_cell.length_a   1.000
_cell.length_b   1.000
_cell.length_c   1.000
_cell.angle_alpha   90.00
_cell.angle_beta   90.00
_cell.angle_gamma   90.00
#
_symmetry.space_group_name_H-M   'P 1'
#
loop_
_entity.id
_entity.type
_entity.pdbx_description
1 polymer ?
#
loop_
_entity_poly.entity_id
_entity_poly.type
_entity_poly.pdbx_seq_one_letter_code
_entity_poly.pdbx_strand_id
1 'polypeptide(L)'
;MRKGKQTLKKIVMLKNKIKTHKSGKMYNQPHFFILNKGLNSGKPFKHYVCNSFVFLADDNQEKEFYYFLLLGLWELRFFRPHLKGTAIEFIRLGDVIDVLEETLNSVNTGNRSFSDVQNSLAKIETLQSNLQLQLSYLMQLRKSLFYKYLKK
;
A
#
# COMPACT_ATOMS: atom_id res chain seq x y z
N MET A 1 -14.30 25.52 17.91
CA MET A 1 -13.05 26.00 17.30
C MET A 1 -11.81 25.08 17.48
N ARG A 2 -11.78 24.07 18.32
CA ARG A 2 -10.61 23.16 18.48
C ARG A 2 -10.48 22.08 17.39
N LYS A 3 -11.56 21.57 16.79
CA LYS A 3 -11.51 20.51 15.75
C LYS A 3 -10.80 20.96 14.45
N GLY A 4 -11.01 22.18 13.98
CA GLY A 4 -10.40 22.67 12.75
C GLY A 4 -8.86 22.82 12.80
N LYS A 5 -8.29 23.17 13.96
CA LYS A 5 -6.82 23.29 14.13
C LYS A 5 -6.13 21.94 14.16
N GLN A 6 -6.77 20.87 14.69
CA GLN A 6 -6.22 19.52 14.68
C GLN A 6 -6.23 18.90 13.28
N THR A 7 -7.29 19.14 12.51
CA THR A 7 -7.39 18.67 11.12
C THR A 7 -6.32 19.31 10.24
N LEU A 8 -6.16 20.63 10.30
CA LEU A 8 -5.09 21.35 9.57
C LEU A 8 -3.68 20.84 9.92
N LYS A 9 -3.42 20.54 11.18
CA LYS A 9 -2.11 20.00 11.63
C LYS A 9 -1.84 18.59 11.08
N LYS A 10 -2.85 17.73 11.01
CA LYS A 10 -2.76 16.39 10.37
C LYS A 10 -2.54 16.47 8.87
N ILE A 11 -3.24 17.36 8.16
CA ILE A 11 -3.10 17.61 6.73
C ILE A 11 -1.66 18.01 6.37
N VAL A 12 -1.10 18.96 7.11
CA VAL A 12 0.29 19.40 6.92
C VAL A 12 1.28 18.26 7.19
N MET A 13 0.99 17.39 8.15
CA MET A 13 1.84 16.22 8.44
C MET A 13 1.85 15.21 7.31
N LEU A 14 0.70 14.83 6.72
CA LEU A 14 0.63 13.86 5.61
C LEU A 14 1.33 14.38 4.35
N LYS A 15 1.15 15.67 4.03
CA LYS A 15 1.84 16.31 2.88
C LYS A 15 3.35 16.28 3.00
N ASN A 16 3.88 16.28 4.22
CA ASN A 16 5.32 16.18 4.45
C ASN A 16 5.83 14.73 4.39
N LYS A 17 4.97 13.74 4.67
CA LYS A 17 5.33 12.31 4.72
C LYS A 17 5.26 11.61 3.36
N ILE A 18 4.41 12.08 2.44
CA ILE A 18 4.27 11.49 1.10
C ILE A 18 4.94 12.40 0.07
N LYS A 19 5.85 11.83 -0.72
CA LYS A 19 6.62 12.55 -1.74
C LYS A 19 6.73 11.74 -3.02
N THR A 20 6.92 12.39 -4.15
CA THR A 20 7.30 11.70 -5.38
C THR A 20 8.67 11.06 -5.19
N HIS A 21 8.75 9.75 -5.42
CA HIS A 21 10.02 9.04 -5.37
C HIS A 21 10.87 9.40 -6.60
N LYS A 22 12.16 9.67 -6.36
CA LYS A 22 13.16 9.85 -7.42
C LYS A 22 14.00 8.58 -7.53
N SER A 23 14.16 8.06 -8.73
CA SER A 23 14.98 6.87 -9.00
C SER A 23 16.38 7.02 -8.40
N GLY A 24 16.88 5.96 -7.78
CA GLY A 24 18.21 5.94 -7.14
C GLY A 24 18.25 6.57 -5.74
N LYS A 25 17.18 7.21 -5.28
CA LYS A 25 17.14 7.77 -3.92
C LYS A 25 16.92 6.69 -2.88
N MET A 26 17.82 6.61 -1.91
CA MET A 26 17.71 5.77 -0.71
C MET A 26 17.09 6.54 0.46
N TYR A 27 16.41 5.83 1.33
CA TYR A 27 15.78 6.39 2.52
C TYR A 27 16.23 5.62 3.76
N ASN A 28 16.69 6.32 4.80
CA ASN A 28 17.18 5.71 6.04
C ASN A 28 16.05 5.44 7.04
N GLN A 29 14.93 6.15 6.92
CA GLN A 29 13.78 5.99 7.80
C GLN A 29 12.82 4.91 7.28
N PRO A 30 11.96 4.34 8.13
CA PRO A 30 10.93 3.40 7.72
C PRO A 30 10.06 3.98 6.60
N HIS A 31 9.90 3.24 5.51
CA HIS A 31 9.17 3.73 4.34
C HIS A 31 8.52 2.59 3.56
N PHE A 32 7.63 2.96 2.67
CA PHE A 32 7.06 2.09 1.65
C PHE A 32 6.68 2.93 0.41
N PHE A 33 6.37 2.27 -0.70
CA PHE A 33 6.09 2.92 -1.97
C PHE A 33 4.61 2.81 -2.32
N ILE A 34 4.08 3.79 -3.05
CA ILE A 34 2.69 3.83 -3.52
C ILE A 34 2.75 4.00 -5.04
N LEU A 35 2.28 3.03 -5.78
CA LEU A 35 2.28 3.10 -7.24
C LEU A 35 1.41 4.27 -7.71
N ASN A 36 1.94 5.13 -8.59
CA ASN A 36 1.20 6.30 -9.05
C ASN A 36 0.74 6.19 -10.52
N LYS A 37 1.21 5.19 -11.27
CA LYS A 37 0.90 5.04 -12.69
C LYS A 37 0.66 3.58 -13.07
N GLY A 38 -0.37 3.33 -13.86
CA GLY A 38 -0.79 2.02 -14.33
C GLY A 38 -2.05 1.51 -13.63
N LEU A 39 -2.47 0.31 -14.00
CA LEU A 39 -3.72 -0.33 -13.58
C LEU A 39 -3.89 -0.46 -12.05
N ASN A 40 -2.77 -0.52 -11.33
CA ASN A 40 -2.74 -0.66 -9.87
C ASN A 40 -2.37 0.66 -9.15
N SER A 41 -2.62 1.80 -9.79
CA SER A 41 -2.37 3.11 -9.16
C SER A 41 -3.05 3.23 -7.79
N GLY A 42 -2.33 3.71 -6.79
CA GLY A 42 -2.74 3.78 -5.39
C GLY A 42 -2.31 2.58 -4.55
N LYS A 43 -1.87 1.46 -5.16
CA LYS A 43 -1.43 0.27 -4.42
C LYS A 43 -0.12 0.52 -3.68
N PRO A 44 -0.05 0.20 -2.36
CA PRO A 44 1.19 0.26 -1.61
C PRO A 44 2.06 -0.98 -1.85
N PHE A 45 3.40 -0.79 -1.80
CA PHE A 45 4.41 -1.83 -1.95
C PHE A 45 5.51 -1.66 -0.90
N LYS A 46 5.94 -2.74 -0.26
CA LYS A 46 7.03 -2.74 0.74
C LYS A 46 8.42 -2.59 0.09
N HIS A 47 8.52 -2.86 -1.21
CA HIS A 47 9.74 -2.71 -2.01
C HIS A 47 9.56 -1.66 -3.10
N TYR A 48 10.66 -1.21 -3.66
CA TYR A 48 10.67 -0.23 -4.74
C TYR A 48 9.87 -0.69 -5.96
N VAL A 49 9.07 0.22 -6.49
CA VAL A 49 8.39 0.10 -7.78
C VAL A 49 8.58 1.38 -8.59
N CYS A 50 8.74 1.24 -9.91
CA CYS A 50 8.82 2.39 -10.81
C CYS A 50 7.52 3.20 -10.76
N ASN A 51 7.61 4.51 -11.03
CA ASN A 51 6.46 5.41 -11.01
C ASN A 51 5.70 5.35 -9.68
N SER A 52 6.36 5.72 -8.60
CA SER A 52 5.78 5.68 -7.27
C SER A 52 5.94 6.98 -6.50
N PHE A 53 5.07 7.16 -5.53
CA PHE A 53 5.33 8.01 -4.37
C PHE A 53 6.04 7.19 -3.30
N VAL A 54 6.69 7.85 -2.36
CA VAL A 54 7.23 7.24 -1.14
C VAL A 54 6.52 7.83 0.06
N PHE A 55 6.07 6.97 0.96
CA PHE A 55 5.61 7.33 2.29
C PHE A 55 6.78 7.18 3.26
N LEU A 56 7.10 8.24 3.99
CA LEU A 56 8.18 8.30 4.96
C LEU A 56 7.56 8.32 6.37
N ALA A 57 7.76 7.25 7.12
CA ALA A 57 7.24 7.11 8.48
C ALA A 57 8.28 7.49 9.52
N ASP A 58 7.81 7.90 10.69
CA ASP A 58 8.71 8.22 11.83
C ASP A 58 9.23 6.93 12.48
N ASP A 59 8.40 5.88 12.51
CA ASP A 59 8.73 4.56 13.04
C ASP A 59 8.09 3.41 12.24
N ASN A 60 8.41 2.18 12.62
CA ASN A 60 7.86 0.99 11.95
C ASN A 60 6.37 0.79 12.25
N GLN A 61 5.88 1.20 13.41
CA GLN A 61 4.47 1.07 13.75
C GLN A 61 3.63 1.99 12.87
N GLU A 62 4.05 3.21 12.69
CA GLU A 62 3.41 4.16 11.77
C GLU A 62 3.47 3.68 10.32
N LYS A 63 4.62 3.14 9.88
CA LYS A 63 4.78 2.57 8.54
C LYS A 63 3.75 1.48 8.27
N GLU A 64 3.64 0.50 9.16
CA GLU A 64 2.69 -0.61 9.01
C GLU A 64 1.24 -0.12 9.08
N PHE A 65 0.93 0.84 9.96
CA PHE A 65 -0.41 1.44 10.03
C PHE A 65 -0.85 2.03 8.69
N TYR A 66 -0.04 2.92 8.10
CA TYR A 66 -0.38 3.57 6.84
C TYR A 66 -0.30 2.62 5.64
N TYR A 67 0.61 1.65 5.68
CA TYR A 67 0.68 0.62 4.65
C TYR A 67 -0.62 -0.18 4.56
N PHE A 68 -1.11 -0.71 5.67
CA PHE A 68 -2.35 -1.49 5.69
C PHE A 68 -3.59 -0.63 5.43
N LEU A 69 -3.60 0.61 5.90
CA LEU A 69 -4.69 1.53 5.59
C LEU A 69 -4.79 1.79 4.09
N LEU A 70 -3.67 2.12 3.43
CA LEU A 70 -3.62 2.32 1.99
C LEU A 70 -3.93 1.05 1.19
N LEU A 71 -3.47 -0.10 1.67
CA LEU A 71 -3.79 -1.38 1.04
C LEU A 71 -5.30 -1.64 1.07
N GLY A 72 -5.95 -1.44 2.20
CA GLY A 72 -7.41 -1.57 2.32
C GLY A 72 -8.16 -0.58 1.42
N LEU A 73 -7.73 0.68 1.37
CA LEU A 73 -8.32 1.68 0.49
C LEU A 73 -8.19 1.31 -0.99
N TRP A 74 -7.04 0.75 -1.37
CA TRP A 74 -6.83 0.28 -2.73
C TRP A 74 -7.70 -0.95 -3.06
N GLU A 75 -7.76 -1.95 -2.18
CA GLU A 75 -8.58 -3.16 -2.34
C GLU A 75 -10.07 -2.83 -2.43
N LEU A 76 -10.54 -1.89 -1.60
CA LEU A 76 -11.91 -1.39 -1.60
C LEU A 76 -12.19 -0.38 -2.72
N ARG A 77 -11.20 -0.12 -3.60
CA ARG A 77 -11.31 0.75 -4.78
C ARG A 77 -11.61 2.22 -4.47
N PHE A 78 -11.25 2.71 -3.30
CA PHE A 78 -11.43 4.13 -2.94
C PHE A 78 -10.64 5.08 -3.84
N PHE A 79 -9.52 4.65 -4.42
CA PHE A 79 -8.74 5.45 -5.35
C PHE A 79 -9.32 5.50 -6.76
N ARG A 80 -10.22 4.59 -7.13
CA ARG A 80 -10.71 4.47 -8.50
C ARG A 80 -11.39 5.72 -9.06
N PRO A 81 -12.24 6.45 -8.29
CA PRO A 81 -12.84 7.71 -8.77
C PRO A 81 -11.84 8.83 -9.03
N HIS A 82 -10.64 8.73 -8.44
CA HIS A 82 -9.57 9.73 -8.54
C HIS A 82 -8.55 9.43 -9.64
N LEU A 83 -8.64 8.25 -10.29
CA LEU A 83 -7.75 7.90 -11.39
C LEU A 83 -7.99 8.79 -12.59
N LYS A 84 -6.91 9.20 -13.23
CA LYS A 84 -6.86 10.08 -14.40
C LYS A 84 -6.14 9.37 -15.55
N GLY A 85 -6.40 9.82 -16.77
CA GLY A 85 -5.77 9.27 -17.97
C GLY A 85 -6.64 8.25 -18.70
N THR A 86 -6.67 8.30 -20.03
CA THR A 86 -7.47 7.43 -20.90
C THR A 86 -6.69 6.22 -21.37
N ALA A 87 -5.40 6.36 -21.67
CA ALA A 87 -4.55 5.27 -22.15
C ALA A 87 -3.80 4.57 -21.00
N ILE A 88 -3.27 5.33 -20.07
CA ILE A 88 -2.60 4.81 -18.87
C ILE A 88 -3.16 5.57 -17.68
N GLU A 89 -3.82 4.86 -16.78
CA GLU A 89 -4.35 5.43 -15.56
C GLU A 89 -3.21 5.87 -14.64
N PHE A 90 -3.43 6.96 -13.91
CA PHE A 90 -2.51 7.44 -12.88
C PHE A 90 -3.29 8.15 -11.77
N ILE A 91 -2.69 8.23 -10.58
CA ILE A 91 -3.21 8.99 -9.46
C ILE A 91 -2.27 10.13 -9.11
N ARG A 92 -2.80 11.28 -8.72
CA ARG A 92 -2.01 12.42 -8.26
C ARG A 92 -1.69 12.27 -6.78
N LEU A 93 -0.58 12.86 -6.36
CA LEU A 93 -0.19 12.90 -4.95
C LEU A 93 -1.28 13.53 -4.06
N GLY A 94 -1.88 14.62 -4.53
CA GLY A 94 -2.97 15.30 -3.82
C GLY A 94 -4.17 14.38 -3.62
N ASP A 95 -4.59 13.66 -4.65
CA ASP A 95 -5.74 12.75 -4.58
C ASP A 95 -5.50 11.61 -3.55
N VAL A 96 -4.26 11.10 -3.45
CA VAL A 96 -3.90 10.09 -2.42
C VAL A 96 -4.00 10.68 -1.00
N ILE A 97 -3.53 11.91 -0.82
CA ILE A 97 -3.57 12.62 0.47
C ILE A 97 -5.02 12.89 0.86
N ASP A 98 -5.83 13.40 -0.05
CA ASP A 98 -7.23 13.75 0.20
C ASP A 98 -8.04 12.52 0.65
N VAL A 99 -7.91 11.38 -0.05
CA VAL A 99 -8.56 10.11 0.33
C VAL A 99 -8.10 9.63 1.71
N LEU A 100 -6.80 9.72 2.01
CA LEU A 100 -6.28 9.37 3.34
C LEU A 100 -6.85 10.27 4.44
N GLU A 101 -6.94 11.57 4.20
CA GLU A 101 -7.46 12.54 5.16
C GLU A 101 -8.95 12.29 5.46
N GLU A 102 -9.76 12.10 4.44
CA GLU A 102 -11.18 11.75 4.58
C GLU A 102 -11.35 10.48 5.40
N THR A 103 -10.55 9.46 5.09
CA THR A 103 -10.59 8.18 5.82
C THR A 103 -10.20 8.34 7.29
N LEU A 104 -9.09 9.03 7.57
CA LEU A 104 -8.63 9.24 8.94
C LEU A 104 -9.62 10.07 9.77
N ASN A 105 -10.33 11.00 9.14
CA ASN A 105 -11.38 11.76 9.81
C ASN A 105 -12.61 10.89 10.14
N SER A 106 -12.97 9.96 9.27
CA SER A 106 -14.07 9.02 9.51
C SER A 106 -13.73 7.94 10.53
N VAL A 107 -12.52 7.40 10.52
CA VAL A 107 -12.04 6.37 11.47
C VAL A 107 -11.93 6.91 12.90
N ASN A 108 -11.54 8.17 13.09
CA ASN A 108 -11.47 8.79 14.41
C ASN A 108 -12.85 8.94 15.11
N THR A 109 -13.95 8.72 14.40
CA THR A 109 -15.30 8.73 14.95
C THR A 109 -15.80 7.33 15.34
N GLY A 110 -15.06 6.27 15.01
CA GLY A 110 -15.43 4.87 15.28
C GLY A 110 -14.62 4.24 16.42
N ASN A 111 -15.32 3.52 17.32
CA ASN A 111 -14.76 2.86 18.52
C ASN A 111 -14.01 1.54 18.23
N ARG A 112 -13.59 1.24 16.98
CA ARG A 112 -12.86 0.00 16.67
C ARG A 112 -11.36 0.24 16.71
N SER A 113 -10.66 -0.64 17.46
CA SER A 113 -9.20 -0.64 17.47
C SER A 113 -8.67 -1.06 16.09
N PHE A 114 -8.05 -0.12 15.37
CA PHE A 114 -7.40 -0.42 14.10
C PHE A 114 -6.23 -1.41 14.27
N SER A 115 -5.64 -1.46 15.47
CA SER A 115 -4.54 -2.39 15.78
C SER A 115 -4.94 -3.87 15.62
N ASP A 116 -6.17 -4.24 15.98
CA ASP A 116 -6.65 -5.62 15.85
C ASP A 116 -6.86 -6.01 14.39
N VAL A 117 -7.38 -5.06 13.59
CA VAL A 117 -7.52 -5.23 12.14
C VAL A 117 -6.13 -5.35 11.49
N GLN A 118 -5.18 -4.50 11.87
CA GLN A 118 -3.81 -4.51 11.36
C GLN A 118 -3.11 -5.85 11.64
N ASN A 119 -3.22 -6.38 12.86
CA ASN A 119 -2.65 -7.68 13.24
C ASN A 119 -3.27 -8.83 12.41
N SER A 120 -4.57 -8.77 12.17
CA SER A 120 -5.26 -9.75 11.33
C SER A 120 -4.80 -9.69 9.88
N LEU A 121 -4.68 -8.49 9.31
CA LEU A 121 -4.19 -8.28 7.94
C LEU A 121 -2.74 -8.76 7.77
N ALA A 122 -1.86 -8.50 8.73
CA ALA A 122 -0.49 -9.01 8.70
C ALA A 122 -0.42 -10.54 8.68
N LYS A 123 -1.30 -11.22 9.44
CA LYS A 123 -1.43 -12.68 9.39
C LYS A 123 -1.92 -13.16 8.03
N ILE A 124 -2.90 -12.49 7.44
CA ILE A 124 -3.42 -12.82 6.10
C ILE A 124 -2.32 -12.68 5.04
N GLU A 125 -1.53 -11.61 5.04
CA GLU A 125 -0.38 -11.45 4.13
C GLU A 125 0.63 -12.59 4.26
N THR A 126 0.93 -12.99 5.50
CA THR A 126 1.86 -14.10 5.76
C THR A 126 1.31 -15.42 5.19
N LEU A 127 0.03 -15.69 5.41
CA LEU A 127 -0.63 -16.90 4.88
C LEU A 127 -0.66 -16.88 3.35
N GLN A 128 -0.99 -15.75 2.72
CA GLN A 128 -0.97 -15.61 1.27
C GLN A 128 0.42 -15.88 0.69
N SER A 129 1.47 -15.33 1.31
CA SER A 129 2.85 -15.56 0.87
C SER A 129 3.23 -17.05 0.96
N ASN A 130 2.87 -17.72 2.04
CA ASN A 130 3.11 -19.16 2.22
C ASN A 130 2.36 -20.00 1.18
N LEU A 131 1.10 -19.67 0.89
CA LEU A 131 0.31 -20.37 -0.13
C LEU A 131 0.89 -20.18 -1.53
N GLN A 132 1.36 -18.98 -1.87
CA GLN A 132 2.04 -18.72 -3.15
C GLN A 132 3.33 -19.53 -3.29
N LEU A 133 4.11 -19.65 -2.22
CA LEU A 133 5.32 -20.47 -2.19
C LEU A 133 4.99 -21.94 -2.39
N GLN A 134 3.99 -22.48 -1.69
CA GLN A 134 3.51 -23.86 -1.86
C GLN A 134 3.04 -24.12 -3.29
N LEU A 135 2.29 -23.18 -3.88
CA LEU A 135 1.84 -23.30 -5.26
C LEU A 135 3.04 -23.35 -6.23
N SER A 136 4.06 -22.54 -5.99
CA SER A 136 5.28 -22.56 -6.81
C SER A 136 6.00 -23.91 -6.76
N TYR A 137 6.12 -24.52 -5.58
CA TYR A 137 6.71 -25.86 -5.43
C TYR A 137 5.88 -26.95 -6.13
N LEU A 138 4.55 -26.89 -6.03
CA LEU A 138 3.68 -27.83 -6.75
C LEU A 138 3.84 -27.71 -8.26
N MET A 139 3.97 -26.49 -8.78
CA MET A 139 4.26 -26.26 -10.21
C MET A 139 5.63 -26.84 -10.63
N GLN A 140 6.66 -26.67 -9.80
CA GLN A 140 7.99 -27.24 -10.05
C GLN A 140 7.95 -28.78 -10.03
N LEU A 141 7.27 -29.38 -9.05
CA LEU A 141 7.09 -30.82 -8.94
C LEU A 141 6.40 -31.35 -10.20
N ARG A 142 5.32 -30.73 -10.63
CA ARG A 142 4.60 -31.12 -11.85
C ARG A 142 5.51 -31.09 -13.07
N LYS A 143 6.30 -30.03 -13.25
CA LYS A 143 7.29 -29.94 -14.35
C LYS A 143 8.32 -31.06 -14.29
N SER A 144 8.84 -31.36 -13.10
CA SER A 144 9.81 -32.42 -12.88
C SER A 144 9.25 -33.80 -13.24
N LEU A 145 8.00 -34.10 -12.89
CA LEU A 145 7.33 -35.34 -13.24
C LEU A 145 7.16 -35.49 -14.76
N PHE A 146 6.72 -34.42 -15.46
CA PHE A 146 6.63 -34.43 -16.92
C PHE A 146 7.99 -34.66 -17.57
N TYR A 147 9.02 -33.94 -17.09
CA TYR A 147 10.39 -34.09 -17.62
C TYR A 147 10.90 -35.51 -17.46
N LYS A 148 10.67 -36.15 -16.30
CA LYS A 148 11.05 -37.54 -16.04
C LYS A 148 10.29 -38.53 -16.96
N TYR A 149 9.02 -38.25 -17.27
CA TYR A 149 8.20 -39.08 -18.13
C TYR A 149 8.58 -38.96 -19.62
N LEU A 150 8.92 -37.75 -20.08
CA LEU A 150 9.23 -37.48 -21.48
C LEU A 150 10.68 -37.82 -21.88
N LYS A 151 11.57 -38.05 -20.90
CA LYS A 151 12.98 -38.40 -21.13
C LYS A 151 13.25 -39.92 -21.12
N LYS A 152 12.25 -40.75 -21.33
CA LYS A 152 12.44 -42.20 -21.53
C LYS A 152 12.84 -42.50 -22.96
#